data_99ba7d728ee71210792dbd2516c9698a
#
_entry.id   99ba7d728ee71210792dbd2516c9698a
#
_cell.length_a   1.000
_cell.length_b   1.000
_cell.length_c   1.000
_cell.angle_alpha   90.00
_cell.angle_beta   90.00
_cell.angle_gamma   90.00
#
_symmetry.space_group_name_H-M   'P 1'
#
loop_
_entity.id
_entity.type
_entity.pdbx_description
1 polymer ?
#
loop_
_entity_poly.entity_id
_entity_poly.type
_entity_poly.pdbx_seq_one_letter_code
_entity_poly.pdbx_strand_id
1 'polypeptide(L)'
;MRHDHNRTPTDLLPEIDHLFELSAGKIRSLENSWSADQGAPVFTVDGRYQSRGWTEWTQGFQFGSAVLQFDATGDHEFLELGRGRTLERMAPHLTHVGVHDHGFNNVSTYGGLWRLAREGRIDAAPWEVHFYELALKVSGAVQARRWTRLPDGGYIHSFNGAHSLFVDTIRSLRALALSHLLGHRLTEEQDASVNLLERLLQHAHATAQYSIYYGKGRDTYDLRGRTAHESLFNVANGTYRGPNSQQGYSPFSTWTRGLAWAMVGFAEQIEFLATVRDEELARFGGRHDIDGWMLAAARATCDFYIDQGTAADGIPYWDTGAPGLAALPDWPRRPSDPFNDHEPVDSSAAAIAAQGLLRLGRVLGARGEDGSGYEQVGLH
;
A
#
# COMPACT_ATOMS: atom_id res chain seq x y z
N MET A 1 1.90 7.98 21.11
CA MET A 1 2.82 8.85 20.34
C MET A 1 2.74 10.29 20.82
N ARG A 2 3.86 11.06 20.82
CA ARG A 2 3.87 12.51 21.08
C ARG A 2 4.06 13.20 19.74
N HIS A 3 3.26 14.22 19.43
CA HIS A 3 3.35 14.96 18.18
C HIS A 3 3.16 16.47 18.44
N ASP A 4 3.73 17.29 17.57
CA ASP A 4 3.57 18.73 17.59
C ASP A 4 2.26 19.08 16.85
N HIS A 5 1.32 19.67 17.55
CA HIS A 5 0.01 20.06 17.01
C HIS A 5 0.03 21.28 16.08
N ASN A 6 1.18 21.91 15.88
CA ASN A 6 1.30 23.14 15.10
C ASN A 6 2.15 22.97 13.83
N ARG A 7 2.60 21.75 13.51
CA ARG A 7 3.44 21.52 12.33
C ARG A 7 2.64 21.72 11.04
N THR A 8 3.21 22.47 10.12
CA THR A 8 2.63 22.71 8.79
C THR A 8 3.44 22.03 7.69
N PRO A 9 2.89 21.75 6.49
CA PRO A 9 3.67 21.25 5.37
C PRO A 9 4.88 22.11 5.02
N THR A 10 4.79 23.43 5.22
CA THR A 10 5.89 24.35 4.94
C THR A 10 7.08 24.15 5.87
N ASP A 11 6.83 23.75 7.12
CA ASP A 11 7.89 23.48 8.09
C ASP A 11 8.73 22.26 7.74
N LEU A 12 8.22 21.39 6.85
CA LEU A 12 8.90 20.18 6.39
C LEU A 12 9.74 20.39 5.12
N LEU A 13 9.65 21.57 4.46
CA LEU A 13 10.35 21.78 3.19
C LEU A 13 11.85 21.52 3.28
N PRO A 14 12.59 22.00 4.32
CA PRO A 14 14.03 21.74 4.40
C PRO A 14 14.36 20.24 4.52
N GLU A 15 13.59 19.50 5.30
CA GLU A 15 13.77 18.05 5.46
C GLU A 15 13.41 17.28 4.18
N ILE A 16 12.38 17.73 3.48
CA ILE A 16 11.97 17.15 2.17
C ILE A 16 13.04 17.41 1.11
N ASP A 17 13.57 18.64 1.03
CA ASP A 17 14.65 18.99 0.11
C ASP A 17 15.89 18.13 0.38
N HIS A 18 16.29 18.02 1.64
CA HIS A 18 17.41 17.16 2.02
C HIS A 18 17.15 15.68 1.72
N LEU A 19 15.92 15.18 1.93
CA LEU A 19 15.54 13.81 1.55
C LEU A 19 15.75 13.57 0.07
N PHE A 20 15.33 14.50 -0.80
CA PHE A 20 15.48 14.36 -2.25
C PHE A 20 16.93 14.50 -2.70
N GLU A 21 17.77 15.28 -2.03
CA GLU A 21 19.23 15.28 -2.26
C GLU A 21 19.86 13.91 -1.97
N LEU A 22 19.54 13.33 -0.80
CA LEU A 22 20.00 11.99 -0.43
C LEU A 22 19.47 10.92 -1.40
N SER A 23 18.20 11.00 -1.75
CA SER A 23 17.53 10.08 -2.67
C SER A 23 18.21 10.08 -4.05
N ALA A 24 18.52 11.25 -4.60
CA ALA A 24 19.24 11.37 -5.87
C ALA A 24 20.55 10.58 -5.87
N GLY A 25 21.36 10.75 -4.82
CA GLY A 25 22.61 10.00 -4.64
C GLY A 25 22.40 8.49 -4.53
N LYS A 26 21.36 8.06 -3.80
CA LYS A 26 21.02 6.64 -3.63
C LYS A 26 20.53 6.00 -4.92
N ILE A 27 19.67 6.68 -5.69
CA ILE A 27 19.17 6.18 -6.98
C ILE A 27 20.34 5.98 -7.95
N ARG A 28 21.23 6.97 -8.09
CA ARG A 28 22.43 6.86 -8.94
C ARG A 28 23.36 5.72 -8.49
N SER A 29 23.60 5.62 -7.19
CA SER A 29 24.42 4.56 -6.62
C SER A 29 23.86 3.18 -6.90
N LEU A 30 22.54 3.00 -6.74
CA LEU A 30 21.86 1.75 -7.01
C LEU A 30 21.93 1.39 -8.51
N GLU A 31 21.63 2.35 -9.39
CA GLU A 31 21.68 2.15 -10.85
C GLU A 31 23.08 1.72 -11.33
N ASN A 32 24.13 2.31 -10.74
CA ASN A 32 25.52 2.00 -11.11
C ASN A 32 26.08 0.70 -10.54
N SER A 33 25.54 0.23 -9.41
CA SER A 33 26.06 -0.93 -8.68
C SER A 33 25.24 -2.20 -8.79
N TRP A 34 23.95 -2.08 -9.19
CA TRP A 34 23.03 -3.20 -9.28
C TRP A 34 22.86 -3.69 -10.70
N SER A 35 23.22 -4.95 -10.93
CA SER A 35 23.05 -5.58 -12.23
C SER A 35 21.66 -6.19 -12.38
N ALA A 36 21.07 -6.06 -13.57
CA ALA A 36 19.71 -6.51 -13.88
C ALA A 36 19.50 -8.03 -13.77
N ASP A 37 20.53 -8.79 -14.03
CA ASP A 37 20.53 -10.25 -13.91
C ASP A 37 20.46 -10.74 -12.45
N GLN A 38 20.69 -9.84 -11.48
CA GLN A 38 20.49 -10.12 -10.06
C GLN A 38 19.00 -10.01 -9.63
N GLY A 39 18.08 -9.62 -10.52
CA GLY A 39 16.68 -9.39 -10.19
C GLY A 39 16.45 -8.01 -9.53
N ALA A 40 15.40 -7.87 -8.72
CA ALA A 40 15.11 -6.62 -8.01
C ALA A 40 15.85 -6.55 -6.66
N PRO A 41 16.37 -5.37 -6.27
CA PRO A 41 16.90 -5.14 -4.93
C PRO A 41 15.76 -5.13 -3.92
N VAL A 42 15.78 -6.02 -2.93
CA VAL A 42 14.67 -6.18 -1.98
C VAL A 42 15.02 -5.74 -0.57
N PHE A 43 16.19 -6.12 -0.07
CA PHE A 43 16.65 -5.82 1.28
C PHE A 43 18.16 -5.68 1.31
N THR A 44 18.71 -5.22 2.42
CA THR A 44 20.16 -5.06 2.59
C THR A 44 20.71 -6.03 3.63
N VAL A 45 21.91 -6.53 3.35
CA VAL A 45 22.76 -7.25 4.31
C VAL A 45 24.11 -6.54 4.33
N ASP A 46 24.56 -6.13 5.50
CA ASP A 46 25.80 -5.36 5.69
C ASP A 46 25.91 -4.14 4.74
N GLY A 47 24.80 -3.42 4.58
CA GLY A 47 24.70 -2.22 3.74
C GLY A 47 24.69 -2.48 2.23
N ARG A 48 24.62 -3.74 1.78
CA ARG A 48 24.56 -4.13 0.36
C ARG A 48 23.21 -4.74 0.03
N TYR A 49 22.62 -4.35 -1.10
CA TYR A 49 21.38 -4.92 -1.58
C TYR A 49 21.51 -6.40 -1.91
N GLN A 50 20.44 -7.12 -1.61
CA GLN A 50 20.24 -8.53 -1.97
C GLN A 50 18.90 -8.65 -2.70
N SER A 51 18.82 -9.61 -3.63
CA SER A 51 17.55 -9.97 -4.29
C SER A 51 16.85 -11.11 -3.57
N ARG A 52 15.56 -11.23 -3.85
CA ARG A 52 14.76 -12.43 -3.63
C ARG A 52 14.19 -12.90 -4.97
N GLY A 53 13.70 -14.14 -5.01
CA GLY A 53 13.19 -14.75 -6.23
C GLY A 53 11.93 -14.10 -6.81
N TRP A 54 10.99 -14.90 -7.21
CA TRP A 54 9.85 -14.57 -8.06
C TRP A 54 8.83 -13.54 -7.50
N THR A 55 8.91 -13.16 -6.23
CA THR A 55 8.01 -12.18 -5.59
C THR A 55 8.57 -10.75 -5.61
N GLU A 56 9.21 -10.34 -6.68
CA GLU A 56 9.95 -9.08 -6.78
C GLU A 56 9.04 -7.83 -6.84
N TRP A 57 8.26 -7.59 -5.80
CA TRP A 57 7.35 -6.45 -5.67
C TRP A 57 8.06 -5.10 -5.54
N THR A 58 9.34 -5.09 -5.24
CA THR A 58 10.14 -3.88 -5.00
C THR A 58 10.65 -3.22 -6.29
N GLN A 59 10.64 -3.92 -7.43
CA GLN A 59 11.15 -3.36 -8.69
C GLN A 59 10.37 -2.12 -9.15
N GLY A 60 9.06 -2.08 -8.90
CA GLY A 60 8.25 -0.91 -9.15
C GLY A 60 8.68 0.31 -8.33
N PHE A 61 9.16 0.12 -7.11
CA PHE A 61 9.72 1.20 -6.29
C PHE A 61 11.13 1.58 -6.74
N GLN A 62 11.94 0.62 -7.18
CA GLN A 62 13.27 0.89 -7.72
C GLN A 62 13.20 1.91 -8.87
N PHE A 63 12.34 1.67 -9.85
CA PHE A 63 12.21 2.57 -11.01
C PHE A 63 11.25 3.73 -10.75
N GLY A 64 10.20 3.49 -9.98
CA GLY A 64 9.26 4.52 -9.55
C GLY A 64 9.88 5.59 -8.68
N SER A 65 10.94 5.29 -7.92
CA SER A 65 11.67 6.30 -7.13
C SER A 65 12.36 7.33 -8.04
N ALA A 66 12.88 6.93 -9.21
CA ALA A 66 13.43 7.85 -10.18
C ALA A 66 12.33 8.75 -10.79
N VAL A 67 11.15 8.19 -11.12
CA VAL A 67 10.00 8.99 -11.58
C VAL A 67 9.56 9.99 -10.51
N LEU A 68 9.52 9.58 -9.24
CA LEU A 68 9.19 10.47 -8.12
C LEU A 68 10.26 11.53 -7.87
N GLN A 69 11.54 11.19 -8.03
CA GLN A 69 12.66 12.12 -7.92
C GLN A 69 12.53 13.24 -8.95
N PHE A 70 12.23 12.91 -10.23
CA PHE A 70 11.93 13.90 -11.25
C PHE A 70 10.72 14.74 -10.87
N ASP A 71 9.64 14.13 -10.42
CA ASP A 71 8.41 14.82 -10.03
C ASP A 71 8.66 15.90 -8.97
N ALA A 72 9.53 15.62 -8.01
CA ALA A 72 9.88 16.54 -6.94
C ALA A 72 10.89 17.62 -7.35
N THR A 73 11.88 17.28 -8.18
CA THR A 73 13.04 18.17 -8.45
C THR A 73 13.06 18.77 -9.83
N GLY A 74 12.34 18.20 -10.79
CA GLY A 74 12.41 18.59 -12.22
C GLY A 74 13.68 18.13 -12.93
N ASP A 75 14.54 17.33 -12.29
CA ASP A 75 15.79 16.85 -12.89
C ASP A 75 15.51 15.73 -13.92
N HIS A 76 15.69 16.07 -15.20
CA HIS A 76 15.41 15.20 -16.33
C HIS A 76 16.25 13.91 -16.38
N GLU A 77 17.41 13.85 -15.73
CA GLU A 77 18.19 12.63 -15.63
C GLU A 77 17.34 11.50 -15.00
N PHE A 78 16.59 11.81 -13.96
CA PHE A 78 15.73 10.83 -13.26
C PHE A 78 14.48 10.47 -14.06
N LEU A 79 13.95 11.39 -14.87
CA LEU A 79 12.86 11.06 -15.79
C LEU A 79 13.32 10.03 -16.83
N GLU A 80 14.45 10.30 -17.50
CA GLU A 80 14.98 9.40 -18.52
C GLU A 80 15.33 8.03 -17.93
N LEU A 81 15.93 8.00 -16.74
CA LEU A 81 16.19 6.76 -16.01
C LEU A 81 14.90 6.00 -15.69
N GLY A 82 13.94 6.66 -15.03
CA GLY A 82 12.69 6.01 -14.60
C GLY A 82 11.84 5.54 -15.78
N ARG A 83 11.70 6.38 -16.82
CA ARG A 83 10.98 6.06 -18.06
C ARG A 83 11.66 4.91 -18.79
N GLY A 84 12.97 5.02 -19.03
CA GLY A 84 13.75 4.00 -19.75
C GLY A 84 13.64 2.64 -19.07
N ARG A 85 13.88 2.57 -17.75
CA ARG A 85 13.81 1.30 -17.00
C ARG A 85 12.39 0.74 -16.91
N THR A 86 11.37 1.61 -16.83
CA THR A 86 9.98 1.16 -16.88
C THR A 86 9.67 0.46 -18.20
N LEU A 87 10.00 1.08 -19.33
CA LEU A 87 9.74 0.51 -20.65
C LEU A 87 10.54 -0.76 -20.93
N GLU A 88 11.79 -0.80 -20.47
CA GLU A 88 12.70 -1.92 -20.70
C GLU A 88 12.36 -3.15 -19.83
N ARG A 89 11.92 -2.94 -18.56
CA ARG A 89 11.96 -4.00 -17.56
C ARG A 89 10.64 -4.31 -16.86
N MET A 90 9.64 -3.43 -16.92
CA MET A 90 8.41 -3.64 -16.16
C MET A 90 7.34 -4.48 -16.88
N ALA A 91 7.53 -4.81 -18.16
CA ALA A 91 6.57 -5.60 -18.92
C ALA A 91 6.22 -6.97 -18.27
N PRO A 92 7.16 -7.75 -17.71
CA PRO A 92 6.83 -9.01 -17.01
C PRO A 92 5.85 -8.83 -15.85
N HIS A 93 5.90 -7.69 -15.15
CA HIS A 93 5.02 -7.39 -14.01
C HIS A 93 3.57 -7.11 -14.43
N LEU A 94 3.32 -6.72 -15.70
CA LEU A 94 1.95 -6.51 -16.20
C LEU A 94 1.15 -7.81 -16.24
N THR A 95 1.84 -8.92 -16.55
CA THR A 95 1.21 -10.23 -16.77
C THR A 95 1.54 -11.25 -15.69
N HIS A 96 2.14 -10.82 -14.57
CA HIS A 96 2.56 -11.72 -13.50
C HIS A 96 1.36 -12.25 -12.71
N VAL A 97 0.80 -13.37 -13.13
CA VAL A 97 -0.35 -14.01 -12.48
C VAL A 97 -0.03 -14.63 -11.12
N GLY A 98 1.25 -14.74 -10.75
CA GLY A 98 1.72 -15.39 -9.52
C GLY A 98 1.63 -14.54 -8.26
N VAL A 99 1.46 -13.21 -8.38
CA VAL A 99 1.52 -12.26 -7.26
C VAL A 99 0.32 -11.33 -7.22
N HIS A 100 0.10 -10.69 -6.08
CA HIS A 100 -0.95 -9.70 -5.84
C HIS A 100 -0.43 -8.25 -5.88
N ASP A 101 0.84 -8.05 -6.26
CA ASP A 101 1.59 -6.79 -6.09
C ASP A 101 1.47 -5.79 -7.25
N HIS A 102 0.50 -5.98 -8.15
CA HIS A 102 0.34 -5.16 -9.35
C HIS A 102 0.25 -3.66 -9.08
N GLY A 103 -0.43 -3.27 -8.00
CA GLY A 103 -0.56 -1.88 -7.60
C GLY A 103 0.75 -1.30 -7.07
N PHE A 104 1.64 -2.10 -6.49
CA PHE A 104 2.97 -1.66 -6.07
C PHE A 104 3.89 -1.45 -7.27
N ASN A 105 3.98 -2.44 -8.14
CA ASN A 105 4.87 -2.41 -9.28
C ASN A 105 4.41 -1.43 -10.38
N ASN A 106 3.21 -1.62 -10.88
CA ASN A 106 2.79 -0.99 -12.13
C ASN A 106 2.22 0.43 -11.95
N VAL A 107 1.62 0.73 -10.78
CA VAL A 107 1.15 2.09 -10.51
C VAL A 107 2.30 3.02 -10.13
N SER A 108 3.34 2.50 -9.47
CA SER A 108 4.53 3.32 -9.15
C SER A 108 5.36 3.69 -10.38
N THR A 109 5.28 2.91 -11.46
CA THR A 109 6.00 3.09 -12.72
C THR A 109 5.10 3.67 -13.82
N TYR A 110 4.37 2.82 -14.56
CA TYR A 110 3.45 3.26 -15.62
C TYR A 110 2.42 4.28 -15.11
N GLY A 111 1.89 4.09 -13.90
CA GLY A 111 0.94 5.01 -13.30
C GLY A 111 1.55 6.38 -13.00
N GLY A 112 2.78 6.42 -12.49
CA GLY A 112 3.55 7.65 -12.27
C GLY A 112 3.79 8.41 -13.57
N LEU A 113 4.26 7.72 -14.61
CA LEU A 113 4.49 8.31 -15.95
C LEU A 113 3.18 8.79 -16.59
N TRP A 114 2.12 8.00 -16.51
CA TRP A 114 0.80 8.38 -17.01
C TRP A 114 0.28 9.65 -16.33
N ARG A 115 0.39 9.75 -15.00
CA ARG A 115 0.01 10.94 -14.24
C ARG A 115 0.78 12.16 -14.69
N LEU A 116 2.11 12.08 -14.76
CA LEU A 116 2.96 13.20 -15.18
C LEU A 116 2.62 13.67 -16.59
N ALA A 117 2.35 12.74 -17.53
CA ALA A 117 1.91 13.07 -18.87
C ALA A 117 0.54 13.77 -18.88
N ARG A 118 -0.43 13.28 -18.11
CA ARG A 118 -1.77 13.88 -17.99
C ARG A 118 -1.76 15.26 -17.34
N GLU A 119 -0.83 15.50 -16.42
CA GLU A 119 -0.61 16.79 -15.76
C GLU A 119 0.21 17.77 -16.64
N GLY A 120 0.69 17.33 -17.81
CA GLY A 120 1.54 18.16 -18.71
C GLY A 120 2.93 18.43 -18.12
N ARG A 121 3.39 17.62 -17.18
CA ARG A 121 4.71 17.75 -16.54
C ARG A 121 5.84 17.10 -17.32
N ILE A 122 5.49 16.22 -18.24
CA ILE A 122 6.42 15.59 -19.18
C ILE A 122 5.85 15.66 -20.60
N ASP A 123 6.72 15.79 -21.57
CA ASP A 123 6.37 15.59 -22.96
C ASP A 123 6.15 14.10 -23.20
N ALA A 124 4.97 13.75 -23.67
CA ALA A 124 4.61 12.40 -24.06
C ALA A 124 3.77 12.45 -25.35
N ALA A 125 4.18 11.68 -26.34
CA ALA A 125 3.39 11.53 -27.56
C ALA A 125 2.05 10.83 -27.24
N PRO A 126 0.97 11.06 -28.00
CA PRO A 126 -0.33 10.44 -27.75
C PRO A 126 -0.26 8.91 -27.62
N TRP A 127 0.60 8.25 -28.38
CA TRP A 127 0.76 6.80 -28.33
C TRP A 127 1.42 6.34 -27.01
N GLU A 128 2.31 7.13 -26.40
CA GLU A 128 2.93 6.82 -25.09
C GLU A 128 1.88 6.87 -23.98
N VAL A 129 1.01 7.88 -23.99
CA VAL A 129 -0.11 7.98 -23.05
C VAL A 129 -1.01 6.75 -23.16
N HIS A 130 -1.40 6.36 -24.38
CA HIS A 130 -2.20 5.17 -24.62
C HIS A 130 -1.47 3.89 -24.23
N PHE A 131 -0.15 3.82 -24.37
CA PHE A 131 0.66 2.70 -23.93
C PHE A 131 0.63 2.55 -22.40
N TYR A 132 0.80 3.65 -21.65
CA TYR A 132 0.68 3.63 -20.18
C TYR A 132 -0.73 3.24 -19.74
N GLU A 133 -1.76 3.74 -20.39
CA GLU A 133 -3.15 3.34 -20.14
C GLU A 133 -3.37 1.84 -20.39
N LEU A 134 -2.84 1.30 -21.47
CA LEU A 134 -2.92 -0.11 -21.79
C LEU A 134 -2.22 -0.95 -20.70
N ALA A 135 -1.04 -0.54 -20.26
CA ALA A 135 -0.30 -1.20 -19.19
C ALA A 135 -1.13 -1.25 -17.88
N LEU A 136 -1.75 -0.12 -17.50
CA LEU A 136 -2.61 -0.05 -16.33
C LEU A 136 -3.87 -0.90 -16.46
N LYS A 137 -4.50 -0.94 -17.64
CA LYS A 137 -5.66 -1.80 -17.94
C LYS A 137 -5.30 -3.27 -17.78
N VAL A 138 -4.23 -3.71 -18.42
CA VAL A 138 -3.73 -5.10 -18.32
C VAL A 138 -3.43 -5.49 -16.88
N SER A 139 -2.70 -4.61 -16.16
CA SER A 139 -2.32 -4.85 -14.76
C SER A 139 -3.53 -5.07 -13.85
N GLY A 140 -4.56 -4.21 -13.95
CA GLY A 140 -5.77 -4.36 -13.14
C GLY A 140 -6.56 -5.63 -13.47
N ALA A 141 -6.64 -5.99 -14.75
CA ALA A 141 -7.33 -7.22 -15.19
C ALA A 141 -6.60 -8.49 -14.69
N VAL A 142 -5.27 -8.54 -14.81
CA VAL A 142 -4.45 -9.66 -14.34
C VAL A 142 -4.57 -9.83 -12.83
N GLN A 143 -4.51 -8.75 -12.06
CA GLN A 143 -4.69 -8.80 -10.61
C GLN A 143 -6.10 -9.28 -10.24
N ALA A 144 -7.14 -8.81 -10.92
CA ALA A 144 -8.52 -9.21 -10.67
C ALA A 144 -8.78 -10.71 -10.92
N ARG A 145 -8.00 -11.37 -11.79
CA ARG A 145 -8.09 -12.79 -12.07
C ARG A 145 -7.66 -13.67 -10.89
N ARG A 146 -6.79 -13.16 -10.00
CA ARG A 146 -6.35 -13.87 -8.78
C ARG A 146 -7.44 -13.91 -7.73
N TRP A 147 -8.49 -14.67 -7.95
CA TRP A 147 -9.72 -14.57 -7.19
C TRP A 147 -10.08 -15.84 -6.42
N THR A 148 -10.34 -15.70 -5.14
CA THR A 148 -10.97 -16.72 -4.30
C THR A 148 -12.36 -16.25 -3.91
N ARG A 149 -13.36 -17.09 -4.17
CA ARG A 149 -14.75 -16.82 -3.83
C ARG A 149 -15.02 -17.10 -2.36
N LEU A 150 -15.80 -16.21 -1.74
CA LEU A 150 -16.41 -16.38 -0.42
C LEU A 150 -17.94 -16.45 -0.62
N PRO A 151 -18.70 -16.91 0.40
CA PRO A 151 -20.17 -16.87 0.35
C PRO A 151 -20.73 -15.48 -0.01
N ASP A 152 -20.14 -14.42 0.53
CA ASP A 152 -20.57 -13.04 0.39
C ASP A 152 -19.59 -12.20 -0.43
N GLY A 153 -19.00 -12.74 -1.48
CA GLY A 153 -18.08 -12.01 -2.36
C GLY A 153 -16.77 -12.74 -2.64
N GLY A 154 -15.65 -12.22 -2.18
CA GLY A 154 -14.35 -12.86 -2.37
C GLY A 154 -13.17 -11.91 -2.19
N TYR A 155 -11.98 -12.41 -2.51
CA TYR A 155 -10.74 -11.65 -2.38
C TYR A 155 -9.70 -12.03 -3.44
N ILE A 156 -8.79 -11.10 -3.71
CA ILE A 156 -7.57 -11.35 -4.47
C ILE A 156 -6.62 -12.10 -3.54
N HIS A 157 -6.28 -13.34 -3.89
CA HIS A 157 -5.42 -14.15 -3.05
C HIS A 157 -3.94 -13.80 -3.21
N SER A 158 -3.20 -13.96 -2.12
CA SER A 158 -1.75 -13.73 -2.08
C SER A 158 -0.97 -14.77 -2.88
N PHE A 159 0.34 -14.60 -2.97
CA PHE A 159 1.22 -15.60 -3.59
C PHE A 159 1.24 -16.94 -2.82
N ASN A 160 0.78 -16.99 -1.56
CA ASN A 160 0.64 -18.23 -0.79
C ASN A 160 -0.45 -19.15 -1.36
N GLY A 161 -1.33 -18.64 -2.22
CA GLY A 161 -2.37 -19.41 -2.89
C GLY A 161 -3.78 -19.02 -2.50
N ALA A 162 -4.75 -19.75 -3.05
CA ALA A 162 -6.17 -19.42 -2.99
C ALA A 162 -6.75 -19.32 -1.56
N HIS A 163 -6.11 -19.93 -0.57
CA HIS A 163 -6.55 -19.91 0.84
C HIS A 163 -6.13 -18.66 1.62
N SER A 164 -5.32 -17.79 1.01
CA SER A 164 -4.59 -16.73 1.71
C SER A 164 -4.98 -15.34 1.22
N LEU A 165 -5.46 -14.49 2.14
CA LEU A 165 -5.68 -13.06 1.95
C LEU A 165 -4.60 -12.31 2.74
N PHE A 166 -3.78 -11.50 2.07
CA PHE A 166 -2.83 -10.58 2.68
C PHE A 166 -3.40 -9.18 2.81
N VAL A 167 -3.17 -8.55 3.96
CA VAL A 167 -3.69 -7.21 4.26
C VAL A 167 -3.12 -6.13 3.34
N ASP A 168 -1.87 -6.25 2.92
CA ASP A 168 -1.20 -5.28 2.05
C ASP A 168 -1.79 -5.22 0.63
N THR A 169 -2.52 -6.25 0.21
CA THR A 169 -3.26 -6.25 -1.07
C THR A 169 -4.26 -5.08 -1.15
N ILE A 170 -4.77 -4.56 -0.03
CA ILE A 170 -5.67 -3.38 -0.02
C ILE A 170 -5.02 -2.17 -0.72
N ARG A 171 -3.70 -1.98 -0.55
CA ARG A 171 -2.94 -0.92 -1.22
C ARG A 171 -2.75 -1.22 -2.71
N SER A 172 -2.63 -2.49 -3.07
CA SER A 172 -2.49 -2.92 -4.46
C SER A 172 -3.77 -2.76 -5.29
N LEU A 173 -4.95 -2.60 -4.67
CA LEU A 173 -6.23 -2.37 -5.35
C LEU A 173 -6.25 -1.12 -6.23
N ARG A 174 -5.35 -0.18 -6.04
CA ARG A 174 -5.22 0.99 -6.94
C ARG A 174 -5.00 0.59 -8.41
N ALA A 175 -4.46 -0.61 -8.68
CA ALA A 175 -4.40 -1.13 -10.04
C ALA A 175 -5.80 -1.40 -10.63
N LEU A 176 -6.73 -1.96 -9.83
CA LEU A 176 -8.11 -2.16 -10.23
C LEU A 176 -8.86 -0.82 -10.37
N ALA A 177 -8.63 0.10 -9.44
CA ALA A 177 -9.24 1.43 -9.45
C ALA A 177 -8.90 2.20 -10.74
N LEU A 178 -7.61 2.30 -11.09
CA LEU A 178 -7.17 2.97 -12.32
C LEU A 178 -7.67 2.25 -13.57
N SER A 179 -7.61 0.92 -13.60
CA SER A 179 -8.12 0.14 -14.71
C SER A 179 -9.63 0.33 -14.93
N HIS A 180 -10.41 0.41 -13.84
CA HIS A 180 -11.84 0.73 -13.88
C HIS A 180 -12.09 2.15 -14.42
N LEU A 181 -11.38 3.17 -13.91
CA LEU A 181 -11.47 4.56 -14.39
C LEU A 181 -11.14 4.68 -15.89
N LEU A 182 -10.26 3.84 -16.39
CA LEU A 182 -9.91 3.75 -17.82
C LEU A 182 -10.94 2.94 -18.63
N GLY A 183 -12.08 2.56 -18.04
CA GLY A 183 -13.19 1.89 -18.69
C GLY A 183 -12.95 0.41 -19.00
N HIS A 184 -11.98 -0.24 -18.34
CA HIS A 184 -11.61 -1.62 -18.62
C HIS A 184 -12.38 -2.63 -17.75
N ARG A 185 -12.45 -3.87 -18.24
CA ARG A 185 -13.01 -5.04 -17.56
C ARG A 185 -12.12 -6.25 -17.82
N LEU A 186 -12.12 -7.19 -16.91
CA LEU A 186 -11.53 -8.49 -17.18
C LEU A 186 -12.54 -9.33 -17.97
N THR A 187 -12.11 -9.88 -19.09
CA THR A 187 -12.87 -10.89 -19.84
C THR A 187 -12.28 -12.25 -19.56
N GLU A 188 -13.12 -13.17 -19.10
CA GLU A 188 -12.78 -14.56 -18.81
C GLU A 188 -13.38 -15.50 -19.85
N GLU A 189 -13.30 -16.81 -19.61
CA GLU A 189 -13.85 -17.83 -20.51
C GLU A 189 -15.33 -17.61 -20.80
N GLN A 190 -15.78 -17.98 -22.00
CA GLN A 190 -17.16 -17.82 -22.48
C GLN A 190 -17.63 -16.34 -22.46
N ASP A 191 -16.72 -15.41 -22.72
CA ASP A 191 -16.97 -13.97 -22.71
C ASP A 191 -17.53 -13.42 -21.39
N ALA A 192 -17.32 -14.12 -20.28
CA ALA A 192 -17.74 -13.67 -18.98
C ALA A 192 -16.99 -12.37 -18.61
N SER A 193 -17.76 -11.32 -18.34
CA SER A 193 -17.22 -10.01 -18.02
C SER A 193 -17.19 -9.78 -16.52
N VAL A 194 -15.99 -9.56 -15.96
CA VAL A 194 -15.77 -9.25 -14.55
C VAL A 194 -15.59 -7.76 -14.37
N ASN A 195 -16.37 -7.17 -13.47
CA ASN A 195 -16.30 -5.77 -13.12
C ASN A 195 -15.17 -5.53 -12.10
N LEU A 196 -14.23 -4.64 -12.42
CA LEU A 196 -13.06 -4.38 -11.57
C LEU A 196 -13.41 -3.60 -10.30
N LEU A 197 -14.40 -2.71 -10.34
CA LEU A 197 -14.94 -2.04 -9.17
C LEU A 197 -15.56 -3.04 -8.18
N GLU A 198 -16.30 -4.03 -8.69
CA GLU A 198 -16.87 -5.10 -7.86
C GLU A 198 -15.78 -5.90 -7.16
N ARG A 199 -14.75 -6.35 -7.89
CA ARG A 199 -13.59 -7.06 -7.31
C ARG A 199 -12.88 -6.24 -6.24
N LEU A 200 -12.70 -4.94 -6.51
CA LEU A 200 -12.10 -3.99 -5.56
C LEU A 200 -12.93 -3.91 -4.27
N LEU A 201 -14.23 -3.65 -4.38
CA LEU A 201 -15.11 -3.50 -3.23
C LEU A 201 -15.20 -4.78 -2.40
N GLN A 202 -15.36 -5.94 -3.05
CA GLN A 202 -15.42 -7.23 -2.37
C GLN A 202 -14.12 -7.56 -1.65
N HIS A 203 -12.95 -7.32 -2.28
CA HIS A 203 -11.67 -7.52 -1.62
C HIS A 203 -11.47 -6.57 -0.44
N ALA A 204 -11.78 -5.28 -0.62
CA ALA A 204 -11.66 -4.30 0.45
C ALA A 204 -12.56 -4.64 1.65
N HIS A 205 -13.79 -5.12 1.39
CA HIS A 205 -14.72 -5.57 2.43
C HIS A 205 -14.18 -6.82 3.14
N ALA A 206 -13.67 -7.81 2.40
CA ALA A 206 -13.06 -8.99 3.00
C ALA A 206 -11.85 -8.63 3.88
N THR A 207 -11.00 -7.68 3.44
CA THR A 207 -9.87 -7.18 4.23
C THR A 207 -10.37 -6.49 5.51
N ALA A 208 -11.35 -5.61 5.41
CA ALA A 208 -11.95 -4.93 6.56
C ALA A 208 -12.55 -5.92 7.57
N GLN A 209 -13.22 -6.96 7.07
CA GLN A 209 -13.92 -7.94 7.89
C GLN A 209 -12.96 -8.94 8.57
N TYR A 210 -11.96 -9.42 7.86
CA TYR A 210 -11.15 -10.56 8.32
C TYR A 210 -9.77 -10.17 8.81
N SER A 211 -9.14 -9.12 8.26
CA SER A 211 -7.79 -8.71 8.65
C SER A 211 -7.78 -7.63 9.72
N ILE A 212 -8.84 -6.78 9.81
CA ILE A 212 -8.93 -5.72 10.80
C ILE A 212 -9.81 -6.16 11.98
N TYR A 213 -9.38 -5.84 13.20
CA TYR A 213 -10.06 -6.13 14.45
C TYR A 213 -10.70 -4.87 15.03
N TYR A 214 -11.83 -5.01 15.70
CA TYR A 214 -12.64 -3.87 16.13
C TYR A 214 -12.95 -3.84 17.63
N GLY A 215 -12.30 -4.69 18.43
CA GLY A 215 -12.56 -4.77 19.88
C GLY A 215 -13.92 -5.41 20.21
N LYS A 216 -14.40 -6.34 19.37
CA LYS A 216 -15.71 -7.01 19.51
C LYS A 216 -15.64 -8.44 20.04
N GLY A 217 -14.46 -8.86 20.51
CA GLY A 217 -14.25 -10.18 21.10
C GLY A 217 -14.12 -11.32 20.10
N ARG A 218 -13.61 -11.07 18.88
CA ARG A 218 -13.37 -12.10 17.85
C ARG A 218 -12.37 -13.16 18.34
N ASP A 219 -11.35 -12.72 19.06
CA ASP A 219 -10.40 -13.56 19.77
C ASP A 219 -9.93 -12.89 21.08
N THR A 220 -9.06 -13.56 21.86
CA THR A 220 -8.52 -13.02 23.12
C THR A 220 -7.70 -11.74 22.94
N TYR A 221 -7.16 -11.51 21.76
CA TYR A 221 -6.32 -10.36 21.39
C TYR A 221 -7.06 -9.36 20.50
N ASP A 222 -8.40 -9.34 20.53
CA ASP A 222 -9.20 -8.43 19.71
C ASP A 222 -9.13 -7.00 20.26
N LEU A 223 -8.05 -6.31 19.93
CA LEU A 223 -7.89 -4.88 20.16
C LEU A 223 -8.35 -4.12 18.92
N ARG A 224 -9.09 -3.03 19.10
CA ARG A 224 -9.55 -2.21 17.97
C ARG A 224 -8.36 -1.67 17.17
N GLY A 225 -8.34 -1.95 15.86
CA GLY A 225 -7.29 -1.57 14.92
C GLY A 225 -6.14 -2.57 14.82
N ARG A 226 -6.04 -3.58 15.71
CA ARG A 226 -5.10 -4.69 15.48
C ARG A 226 -5.30 -5.24 14.08
N THR A 227 -4.21 -5.49 13.38
CA THR A 227 -4.24 -5.88 11.97
C THR A 227 -3.50 -7.20 11.79
N ALA A 228 -4.20 -8.24 11.34
CA ALA A 228 -3.58 -9.50 10.96
C ALA A 228 -2.94 -9.38 9.58
N HIS A 229 -1.70 -9.84 9.44
CA HIS A 229 -1.02 -9.85 8.14
C HIS A 229 -1.77 -10.73 7.13
N GLU A 230 -2.12 -11.95 7.53
CA GLU A 230 -2.76 -12.93 6.68
C GLU A 230 -4.05 -13.44 7.31
N SER A 231 -5.08 -13.63 6.49
CA SER A 231 -6.33 -14.29 6.86
C SER A 231 -6.49 -15.56 6.05
N LEU A 232 -6.71 -16.70 6.73
CA LEU A 232 -6.79 -18.01 6.12
C LEU A 232 -8.24 -18.46 5.93
N PHE A 233 -8.49 -19.13 4.80
CA PHE A 233 -9.80 -19.63 4.43
C PHE A 233 -9.76 -21.10 4.00
N ASN A 234 -10.87 -21.79 4.14
CA ASN A 234 -11.09 -23.09 3.51
C ASN A 234 -11.54 -22.86 2.07
N VAL A 235 -10.71 -23.23 1.10
CA VAL A 235 -10.95 -22.99 -0.33
C VAL A 235 -12.20 -23.72 -0.84
N ALA A 236 -12.59 -24.86 -0.22
CA ALA A 236 -13.73 -25.65 -0.66
C ALA A 236 -15.10 -24.99 -0.39
N ASN A 237 -15.20 -24.18 0.67
CA ASN A 237 -16.47 -23.57 1.09
C ASN A 237 -16.39 -22.07 1.47
N GLY A 238 -15.21 -21.46 1.38
CA GLY A 238 -15.00 -20.05 1.72
C GLY A 238 -15.04 -19.74 3.23
N THR A 239 -15.03 -20.74 4.12
CA THR A 239 -15.10 -20.51 5.56
C THR A 239 -13.78 -19.94 6.08
N TYR A 240 -13.85 -18.85 6.85
CA TYR A 240 -12.70 -18.27 7.55
C TYR A 240 -12.15 -19.24 8.60
N ARG A 241 -10.85 -19.45 8.64
CA ARG A 241 -10.16 -20.36 9.54
C ARG A 241 -9.47 -19.66 10.71
N GLY A 242 -8.93 -18.49 10.48
CA GLY A 242 -8.21 -17.73 11.49
C GLY A 242 -7.15 -16.80 10.90
N PRO A 243 -6.54 -15.95 11.76
CA PRO A 243 -5.41 -15.13 11.36
C PRO A 243 -4.14 -15.98 11.22
N ASN A 244 -3.21 -15.50 10.40
CA ASN A 244 -1.86 -16.02 10.28
C ASN A 244 -0.89 -14.87 10.05
N SER A 245 0.39 -15.15 10.06
CA SER A 245 1.42 -14.16 9.72
C SER A 245 2.57 -14.82 8.98
N GLN A 246 3.02 -14.21 7.90
CA GLN A 246 4.21 -14.62 7.18
C GLN A 246 5.35 -13.61 7.38
N GLN A 247 5.02 -12.31 7.41
CA GLN A 247 6.01 -11.25 7.58
C GLN A 247 6.03 -10.68 9.00
N GLY A 248 4.95 -10.83 9.78
CA GLY A 248 4.90 -10.45 11.19
C GLY A 248 5.34 -11.58 12.12
N TYR A 249 5.55 -11.23 13.39
CA TYR A 249 5.99 -12.15 14.41
C TYR A 249 4.97 -13.24 14.73
N SER A 250 3.70 -12.86 14.83
CA SER A 250 2.64 -13.81 15.16
C SER A 250 1.29 -13.44 14.53
N PRO A 251 0.34 -14.39 14.43
CA PRO A 251 -1.02 -14.09 13.98
C PRO A 251 -1.80 -13.17 14.94
N PHE A 252 -1.32 -12.99 16.16
CA PHE A 252 -1.99 -12.22 17.21
C PHE A 252 -1.36 -10.87 17.50
N SER A 253 -0.16 -10.60 16.99
CA SER A 253 0.49 -9.30 16.95
C SER A 253 0.19 -8.55 15.65
N THR A 254 0.77 -7.38 15.48
CA THR A 254 0.61 -6.56 14.27
C THR A 254 1.96 -6.29 13.64
N TRP A 255 2.17 -6.83 12.47
CA TRP A 255 3.24 -6.39 11.58
C TRP A 255 2.98 -4.95 11.15
N THR A 256 3.84 -4.02 11.58
CA THR A 256 3.55 -2.59 11.49
C THR A 256 3.51 -2.05 10.06
N ARG A 257 4.27 -2.62 9.14
CA ARG A 257 4.18 -2.26 7.71
C ARG A 257 2.87 -2.75 7.08
N GLY A 258 2.37 -3.92 7.47
CA GLY A 258 1.04 -4.40 7.07
C GLY A 258 -0.09 -3.50 7.56
N LEU A 259 0.01 -3.04 8.81
CA LEU A 259 -0.89 -2.02 9.36
C LEU A 259 -0.84 -0.71 8.53
N ALA A 260 0.36 -0.22 8.23
CA ALA A 260 0.56 0.99 7.44
C ALA A 260 -0.03 0.85 6.02
N TRP A 261 0.11 -0.33 5.39
CA TRP A 261 -0.54 -0.61 4.11
C TRP A 261 -2.07 -0.60 4.21
N ALA A 262 -2.65 -1.08 5.32
CA ALA A 262 -4.08 -0.97 5.55
C ALA A 262 -4.52 0.49 5.68
N MET A 263 -3.81 1.30 6.47
CA MET A 263 -4.10 2.73 6.65
C MET A 263 -4.15 3.48 5.32
N VAL A 264 -3.09 3.40 4.52
CA VAL A 264 -3.03 4.10 3.23
C VAL A 264 -3.98 3.49 2.20
N GLY A 265 -4.13 2.15 2.20
CA GLY A 265 -4.98 1.46 1.24
C GLY A 265 -6.45 1.84 1.40
N PHE A 266 -7.01 1.80 2.61
CA PHE A 266 -8.39 2.22 2.85
C PHE A 266 -8.60 3.70 2.54
N ALA A 267 -7.70 4.59 2.93
CA ALA A 267 -7.81 6.02 2.63
C ALA A 267 -7.83 6.28 1.11
N GLU A 268 -6.95 5.62 0.34
CA GLU A 268 -6.93 5.73 -1.13
C GLU A 268 -8.18 5.18 -1.79
N GLN A 269 -8.76 4.09 -1.27
CA GLN A 269 -10.02 3.59 -1.82
C GLN A 269 -11.17 4.56 -1.60
N ILE A 270 -11.23 5.24 -0.45
CA ILE A 270 -12.24 6.26 -0.19
C ILE A 270 -12.06 7.46 -1.15
N GLU A 271 -10.83 7.93 -1.37
CA GLU A 271 -10.53 8.97 -2.37
C GLU A 271 -10.98 8.55 -3.78
N PHE A 272 -10.67 7.32 -4.18
CA PHE A 272 -11.11 6.77 -5.46
C PHE A 272 -12.63 6.73 -5.57
N LEU A 273 -13.33 6.24 -4.54
CA LEU A 273 -14.78 6.14 -4.53
C LEU A 273 -15.47 7.51 -4.63
N ALA A 274 -14.83 8.59 -4.18
CA ALA A 274 -15.34 9.94 -4.39
C ALA A 274 -15.44 10.33 -5.88
N THR A 275 -14.71 9.64 -6.76
CA THR A 275 -14.76 9.85 -8.22
C THR A 275 -15.75 8.92 -8.93
N VAL A 276 -16.28 7.90 -8.25
CA VAL A 276 -17.23 6.92 -8.79
C VAL A 276 -18.66 7.45 -8.64
N ARG A 277 -19.52 7.25 -9.62
CA ARG A 277 -20.91 7.68 -9.58
C ARG A 277 -21.74 6.83 -8.63
N ASP A 278 -22.73 7.44 -7.97
CA ASP A 278 -23.59 6.73 -7.01
C ASP A 278 -24.39 5.59 -7.63
N GLU A 279 -24.79 5.72 -8.91
CA GLU A 279 -25.50 4.67 -9.64
C GLU A 279 -24.64 3.40 -9.80
N GLU A 280 -23.33 3.55 -9.92
CA GLU A 280 -22.40 2.42 -9.99
C GLU A 280 -22.24 1.72 -8.65
N LEU A 281 -22.36 2.46 -7.55
CA LEU A 281 -22.26 1.92 -6.19
C LEU A 281 -23.57 1.33 -5.66
N ALA A 282 -24.71 1.74 -6.21
CA ALA A 282 -26.04 1.34 -5.72
C ALA A 282 -26.22 -0.19 -5.63
N ARG A 283 -25.68 -0.95 -6.59
CA ARG A 283 -25.76 -2.41 -6.61
C ARG A 283 -24.89 -3.12 -5.56
N PHE A 284 -24.02 -2.36 -4.86
CA PHE A 284 -23.13 -2.85 -3.81
C PHE A 284 -23.52 -2.36 -2.41
N GLY A 285 -24.76 -1.93 -2.21
CA GLY A 285 -25.28 -1.39 -0.96
C GLY A 285 -25.31 0.13 -0.92
N GLY A 286 -24.75 0.81 -1.94
CA GLY A 286 -24.72 2.26 -2.04
C GLY A 286 -23.53 2.90 -1.30
N ARG A 287 -23.27 4.16 -1.64
CA ARG A 287 -22.14 4.94 -1.12
C ARG A 287 -22.11 4.99 0.41
N HIS A 288 -23.25 5.24 1.04
CA HIS A 288 -23.34 5.40 2.49
C HIS A 288 -22.81 4.17 3.24
N ASP A 289 -23.25 2.99 2.84
CA ASP A 289 -22.84 1.74 3.50
C ASP A 289 -21.38 1.41 3.23
N ILE A 290 -20.92 1.60 1.97
CA ILE A 290 -19.54 1.36 1.56
C ILE A 290 -18.60 2.31 2.34
N ASP A 291 -18.88 3.60 2.35
CA ASP A 291 -18.11 4.59 3.10
C ASP A 291 -18.08 4.27 4.60
N GLY A 292 -19.21 3.82 5.16
CA GLY A 292 -19.35 3.50 6.57
C GLY A 292 -18.32 2.45 7.05
N TRP A 293 -18.26 1.29 6.40
CA TRP A 293 -17.32 0.24 6.81
C TRP A 293 -15.88 0.55 6.39
N MET A 294 -15.65 1.25 5.28
CA MET A 294 -14.30 1.65 4.86
C MET A 294 -13.68 2.67 5.81
N LEU A 295 -14.45 3.70 6.19
CA LEU A 295 -14.02 4.69 7.18
C LEU A 295 -13.80 4.05 8.55
N ALA A 296 -14.64 3.08 8.96
CA ALA A 296 -14.44 2.35 10.21
C ALA A 296 -13.10 1.61 10.21
N ALA A 297 -12.72 0.97 9.11
CA ALA A 297 -11.44 0.29 8.96
C ALA A 297 -10.26 1.28 8.94
N ALA A 298 -10.36 2.37 8.16
CA ALA A 298 -9.33 3.40 8.09
C ALA A 298 -9.07 4.05 9.46
N ARG A 299 -10.14 4.44 10.18
CA ARG A 299 -10.01 5.02 11.52
C ARG A 299 -9.44 4.02 12.53
N ALA A 300 -9.94 2.77 12.54
CA ALA A 300 -9.46 1.76 13.48
C ALA A 300 -7.95 1.53 13.34
N THR A 301 -7.46 1.39 12.10
CA THR A 301 -6.04 1.17 11.82
C THR A 301 -5.17 2.38 12.15
N CYS A 302 -5.62 3.59 11.80
CA CYS A 302 -4.91 4.83 12.15
C CYS A 302 -4.86 5.08 13.65
N ASP A 303 -5.98 4.90 14.37
CA ASP A 303 -6.02 5.05 15.83
C ASP A 303 -5.09 4.05 16.53
N PHE A 304 -5.08 2.79 16.08
CA PHE A 304 -4.19 1.77 16.64
C PHE A 304 -2.72 2.11 16.41
N TYR A 305 -2.37 2.61 15.21
CA TYR A 305 -1.01 3.07 14.91
C TYR A 305 -0.57 4.16 15.88
N ILE A 306 -1.41 5.18 16.07
CA ILE A 306 -1.12 6.33 16.96
C ILE A 306 -0.99 5.89 18.43
N ASP A 307 -1.91 5.05 18.89
CA ASP A 307 -2.05 4.75 20.32
C ASP A 307 -1.15 3.61 20.79
N GLN A 308 -0.91 2.61 19.92
CA GLN A 308 -0.30 1.35 20.33
C GLN A 308 0.78 0.81 19.38
N GLY A 309 0.84 1.32 18.13
CA GLY A 309 1.68 0.77 17.07
C GLY A 309 3.10 1.33 17.01
N THR A 310 3.38 2.47 17.70
CA THR A 310 4.61 3.24 17.49
C THR A 310 5.32 3.59 18.78
N ALA A 311 6.62 3.91 18.67
CA ALA A 311 7.36 4.63 19.69
C ALA A 311 6.90 6.11 19.81
N ALA A 312 7.44 6.85 20.75
CA ALA A 312 6.99 8.21 21.05
C ALA A 312 7.20 9.20 19.89
N ASP A 313 8.16 8.93 19.01
CA ASP A 313 8.50 9.71 17.82
C ASP A 313 7.69 9.31 16.55
N GLY A 314 6.73 8.39 16.68
CA GLY A 314 5.91 7.94 15.56
C GLY A 314 6.56 6.88 14.68
N ILE A 315 7.78 6.44 14.96
CA ILE A 315 8.45 5.37 14.21
C ILE A 315 8.18 4.02 14.91
N PRO A 316 7.61 3.02 14.22
CA PRO A 316 7.32 1.74 14.82
C PRO A 316 8.54 0.81 14.80
N TYR A 317 8.58 -0.14 15.72
CA TYR A 317 9.32 -1.37 15.53
C TYR A 317 8.57 -2.27 14.54
N TRP A 318 9.26 -3.25 13.95
CA TRP A 318 8.72 -4.05 12.83
C TRP A 318 7.43 -4.84 13.15
N ASP A 319 7.22 -5.19 14.43
CA ASP A 319 6.00 -5.87 14.90
C ASP A 319 5.70 -5.49 16.35
N THR A 320 4.43 -5.30 16.69
CA THR A 320 4.00 -4.88 18.03
C THR A 320 4.19 -5.96 19.10
N GLY A 321 4.37 -7.20 18.71
CA GLY A 321 4.61 -8.36 19.60
C GLY A 321 6.01 -8.94 19.47
N ALA A 322 6.94 -8.22 18.82
CA ALA A 322 8.31 -8.69 18.66
C ALA A 322 8.97 -8.97 20.00
N PRO A 323 9.59 -10.15 20.19
CA PRO A 323 9.99 -10.65 21.53
C PRO A 323 11.05 -9.77 22.21
N GLY A 324 11.94 -9.16 21.44
CA GLY A 324 13.00 -8.28 21.96
C GLY A 324 12.46 -6.95 22.47
N LEU A 325 11.22 -6.56 22.19
CA LEU A 325 10.60 -5.35 22.76
C LEU A 325 10.53 -5.41 24.28
N ALA A 326 10.47 -6.60 24.86
CA ALA A 326 10.52 -6.80 26.31
C ALA A 326 11.86 -6.36 26.93
N ALA A 327 12.93 -6.33 26.13
CA ALA A 327 14.24 -5.86 26.55
C ALA A 327 14.44 -4.32 26.36
N LEU A 328 13.46 -3.64 25.74
CA LEU A 328 13.44 -2.20 25.52
C LEU A 328 12.48 -1.53 26.53
N PRO A 329 12.94 -1.14 27.73
CA PRO A 329 12.06 -0.62 28.75
C PRO A 329 11.40 0.68 28.31
N ASP A 330 10.08 0.77 28.52
CA ASP A 330 9.28 1.97 28.18
C ASP A 330 9.35 2.41 26.70
N TRP A 331 9.64 1.47 25.77
CA TRP A 331 9.75 1.81 24.34
C TRP A 331 8.56 2.60 23.77
N PRO A 332 7.30 2.40 24.19
CA PRO A 332 6.19 3.20 23.65
C PRO A 332 6.21 4.67 24.09
N ARG A 333 7.00 4.99 25.12
CA ARG A 333 7.11 6.34 25.70
C ARG A 333 8.41 7.06 25.36
N ARG A 334 9.32 6.40 24.67
CA ARG A 334 10.62 6.92 24.23
C ARG A 334 10.67 7.00 22.70
N PRO A 335 11.50 7.86 22.12
CA PRO A 335 11.83 7.76 20.70
C PRO A 335 12.36 6.38 20.36
N SER A 336 12.09 5.95 19.15
CA SER A 336 12.64 4.71 18.61
C SER A 336 14.17 4.75 18.56
N ASP A 337 14.80 3.60 18.75
CA ASP A 337 16.24 3.47 18.66
C ASP A 337 16.63 2.52 17.52
N PRO A 338 17.07 3.04 16.35
CA PRO A 338 17.45 2.20 15.23
C PRO A 338 18.77 1.44 15.43
N PHE A 339 19.53 1.77 16.50
CA PHE A 339 20.81 1.18 16.82
C PHE A 339 20.76 0.22 18.01
N ASN A 340 19.56 -0.11 18.50
CA ASN A 340 19.41 -1.10 19.56
C ASN A 340 19.73 -2.53 19.06
N ASP A 341 20.18 -3.39 19.99
CA ASP A 341 20.57 -4.77 19.68
C ASP A 341 19.41 -5.79 19.79
N HIS A 342 18.15 -5.33 19.94
CA HIS A 342 17.03 -6.21 20.26
C HIS A 342 16.04 -6.36 19.11
N GLU A 343 15.51 -5.25 18.58
CA GLU A 343 14.48 -5.27 17.52
C GLU A 343 14.68 -4.13 16.53
N PRO A 344 14.59 -4.38 15.23
CA PRO A 344 14.71 -3.33 14.23
C PRO A 344 13.49 -2.41 14.20
N VAL A 345 13.72 -1.14 13.95
CA VAL A 345 12.67 -0.19 13.60
C VAL A 345 12.25 -0.38 12.13
N ASP A 346 11.00 -0.06 11.80
CA ASP A 346 10.51 -0.06 10.41
C ASP A 346 10.19 1.36 9.93
N SER A 347 11.21 2.05 9.42
CA SER A 347 11.06 3.40 8.86
C SER A 347 10.16 3.44 7.64
N SER A 348 10.07 2.34 6.88
CA SER A 348 9.14 2.25 5.75
C SER A 348 7.69 2.23 6.21
N ALA A 349 7.39 1.54 7.32
CA ALA A 349 6.06 1.58 7.93
C ALA A 349 5.68 2.99 8.38
N ALA A 350 6.60 3.76 8.96
CA ALA A 350 6.36 5.16 9.33
C ALA A 350 6.01 6.02 8.12
N ALA A 351 6.80 5.95 7.04
CA ALA A 351 6.57 6.73 5.82
C ALA A 351 5.24 6.37 5.12
N ILE A 352 4.87 5.08 5.12
CA ILE A 352 3.60 4.62 4.56
C ILE A 352 2.42 5.08 5.44
N ALA A 353 2.56 4.96 6.77
CA ALA A 353 1.53 5.38 7.72
C ALA A 353 1.29 6.89 7.65
N ALA A 354 2.33 7.71 7.51
CA ALA A 354 2.21 9.15 7.30
C ALA A 354 1.33 9.48 6.09
N GLN A 355 1.51 8.78 4.96
CA GLN A 355 0.63 8.92 3.80
C GLN A 355 -0.83 8.57 4.12
N GLY A 356 -1.06 7.47 4.85
CA GLY A 356 -2.40 7.04 5.26
C GLY A 356 -3.08 8.05 6.17
N LEU A 357 -2.36 8.58 7.15
CA LEU A 357 -2.85 9.60 8.09
C LEU A 357 -3.21 10.90 7.38
N LEU A 358 -2.32 11.44 6.54
CA LEU A 358 -2.56 12.66 5.77
C LEU A 358 -3.77 12.50 4.82
N ARG A 359 -3.91 11.35 4.17
CA ARG A 359 -5.05 11.07 3.28
C ARG A 359 -6.35 10.96 4.07
N LEU A 360 -6.36 10.22 5.18
CA LEU A 360 -7.55 10.11 6.02
C LEU A 360 -8.00 11.47 6.55
N GLY A 361 -7.05 12.30 7.02
CA GLY A 361 -7.35 13.65 7.48
C GLY A 361 -8.05 14.48 6.39
N ARG A 362 -7.50 14.49 5.18
CA ARG A 362 -8.07 15.20 4.01
C ARG A 362 -9.44 14.64 3.60
N VAL A 363 -9.60 13.32 3.60
CA VAL A 363 -10.89 12.67 3.32
C VAL A 363 -11.96 13.14 4.31
N LEU A 364 -11.62 13.18 5.60
CA LEU A 364 -12.56 13.64 6.65
C LEU A 364 -12.88 15.12 6.47
N GLY A 365 -11.87 15.97 6.24
CA GLY A 365 -12.09 17.41 5.99
C GLY A 365 -12.99 17.66 4.77
N ALA A 366 -12.80 16.91 3.67
CA ALA A 366 -13.65 17.01 2.48
C ALA A 366 -15.11 16.58 2.73
N ARG A 367 -15.35 15.80 3.79
CA ARG A 367 -16.67 15.36 4.24
C ARG A 367 -17.29 16.27 5.33
N GLY A 368 -16.59 17.33 5.72
CA GLY A 368 -17.00 18.22 6.80
C GLY A 368 -16.77 17.64 8.21
N GLU A 369 -15.96 16.63 8.35
CA GLU A 369 -15.56 16.01 9.62
C GLU A 369 -14.17 16.52 10.03
N ASP A 370 -13.87 16.52 11.34
CA ASP A 370 -12.55 16.92 11.83
C ASP A 370 -11.53 15.80 11.56
N GLY A 371 -10.60 16.06 10.66
CA GLY A 371 -9.48 15.21 10.31
C GLY A 371 -8.10 15.75 10.76
N SER A 372 -8.11 16.92 11.42
CA SER A 372 -6.89 17.67 11.77
C SER A 372 -5.91 16.85 12.62
N GLY A 373 -6.41 16.05 13.56
CA GLY A 373 -5.59 15.18 14.40
C GLY A 373 -4.78 14.17 13.59
N TYR A 374 -5.38 13.55 12.57
CA TYR A 374 -4.66 12.64 11.68
C TYR A 374 -3.63 13.36 10.81
N GLU A 375 -3.97 14.55 10.29
CA GLU A 375 -3.03 15.34 9.50
C GLU A 375 -1.81 15.76 10.33
N GLN A 376 -2.00 16.23 11.55
CA GLN A 376 -0.91 16.62 12.43
C GLN A 376 0.03 15.46 12.77
N VAL A 377 -0.52 14.29 13.05
CA VAL A 377 0.28 13.08 13.26
C VAL A 377 1.03 12.66 11.98
N GLY A 378 0.39 12.80 10.82
CA GLY A 378 1.02 12.48 9.54
C GLY A 378 2.13 13.45 9.12
N LEU A 379 2.10 14.70 9.61
CA LEU A 379 3.14 15.69 9.40
C LEU A 379 4.31 15.54 10.39
N HIS A 380 4.08 14.89 11.52
CA HIS A 380 5.11 14.63 12.55
C HIS A 380 6.06 13.52 12.13
#